data_4183873f8691a422c92979ff61711af0
#
_entry.id   4183873f8691a422c92979ff61711af0
#
_cell.length_a   1.000
_cell.length_b   1.000
_cell.length_c   1.000
_cell.angle_alpha   90.00
_cell.angle_beta   90.00
_cell.angle_gamma   90.00
#
_symmetry.space_group_name_H-M   'P 1'
#
loop_
_entity.id
_entity.type
_entity.pdbx_description
1 polymer ?
#
loop_
_entity_poly.entity_id
_entity_poly.type
_entity_poly.pdbx_seq_one_letter_code
_entity_poly.pdbx_strand_id
1 'polypeptide(L)'
;MKDCNPVWLRFRLSLFSLTAIAACYGQLNLNISAQVFAQLVPTENVIPKSNLQNDIYQLCQSATVRVVKADSAGSGVIINRHGNIYSVLTNWHVVDSSNPLILTADNEQHQLLEIPQQLGNADLALLQFYSEVEYPVPQLSTTMPQIGDTVYAAGFPLEIGESNSLDLGNEAFRLTQGEVSVIPLKSLPQGYQLGYTNDTAIGMSGSPIFNAEGLLVAIHGRGKYRDPSFGVYIFEDGSEPPPEQLEQMIKSSWGIPISTYAELVN
;
A
#
# COMPACT_ATOMS: atom_id res chain seq x y z
N MET A 1 -46.93 -51.88 -16.26
CA MET A 1 -47.25 -52.44 -14.91
C MET A 1 -46.72 -51.48 -13.86
N LYS A 2 -47.69 -50.88 -13.14
CA LYS A 2 -47.62 -50.27 -11.77
C LYS A 2 -46.58 -49.23 -11.52
N ASP A 3 -46.91 -47.94 -11.62
CA ASP A 3 -47.57 -47.04 -10.61
C ASP A 3 -46.89 -47.02 -9.26
N CYS A 4 -46.34 -45.86 -8.88
CA CYS A 4 -46.55 -45.25 -7.58
C CYS A 4 -46.05 -43.81 -7.55
N ASN A 5 -46.99 -42.91 -7.31
CA ASN A 5 -46.87 -41.47 -7.15
C ASN A 5 -46.26 -41.06 -5.80
N PRO A 6 -45.63 -39.89 -5.67
CA PRO A 6 -45.19 -39.35 -4.40
C PRO A 6 -46.27 -38.49 -3.74
N VAL A 7 -46.39 -38.71 -2.43
CA VAL A 7 -47.32 -38.00 -1.51
C VAL A 7 -46.70 -36.64 -1.11
N TRP A 8 -47.43 -35.55 -1.41
CA TRP A 8 -47.18 -34.22 -0.90
C TRP A 8 -47.74 -34.06 0.52
N LEU A 9 -46.85 -33.85 1.51
CA LEU A 9 -47.28 -33.51 2.87
C LEU A 9 -47.22 -31.97 3.05
N ARG A 10 -48.36 -31.35 3.02
CA ARG A 10 -48.56 -29.93 3.37
C ARG A 10 -48.74 -29.80 4.88
N PHE A 11 -47.81 -29.17 5.56
CA PHE A 11 -48.01 -28.69 6.93
C PHE A 11 -48.71 -27.33 6.90
N ARG A 12 -49.96 -27.28 7.36
CA ARG A 12 -50.70 -26.06 7.72
C ARG A 12 -50.28 -25.64 9.12
N LEU A 13 -49.69 -24.46 9.29
CA LEU A 13 -49.62 -23.81 10.59
C LEU A 13 -50.97 -23.16 10.88
N SER A 14 -51.62 -23.63 11.93
CA SER A 14 -52.82 -23.01 12.52
C SER A 14 -52.36 -21.91 13.49
N LEU A 15 -52.86 -20.67 13.26
CA LEU A 15 -52.86 -19.61 14.26
C LEU A 15 -53.76 -20.02 15.44
N PHE A 16 -53.21 -20.21 16.62
CA PHE A 16 -53.97 -20.15 17.85
C PHE A 16 -53.77 -18.80 18.54
N SER A 17 -54.88 -18.10 18.70
CA SER A 17 -55.06 -16.89 19.48
C SER A 17 -54.77 -17.16 20.97
N LEU A 18 -53.83 -16.40 21.53
CA LEU A 18 -53.67 -16.26 22.99
C LEU A 18 -54.31 -14.94 23.44
N THR A 19 -55.60 -15.01 23.74
CA THR A 19 -56.25 -14.01 24.60
C THR A 19 -56.58 -14.70 25.94
N ALA A 20 -56.36 -13.95 27.02
CA ALA A 20 -56.80 -14.21 28.39
C ALA A 20 -55.91 -15.13 29.27
N ILE A 21 -54.88 -14.54 29.88
CA ILE A 21 -54.63 -14.67 31.32
C ILE A 21 -54.04 -13.31 31.78
N ALA A 22 -54.88 -12.38 32.07
CA ALA A 22 -54.59 -11.17 32.82
C ALA A 22 -55.37 -11.26 34.12
N ALA A 23 -54.74 -11.66 35.20
CA ALA A 23 -55.08 -11.24 36.58
C ALA A 23 -54.17 -11.99 37.57
N CYS A 24 -53.57 -11.23 38.45
CA CYS A 24 -52.81 -11.65 39.63
C CYS A 24 -51.33 -11.94 39.44
N TYR A 25 -50.53 -10.88 39.24
CA TYR A 25 -49.29 -10.72 40.01
C TYR A 25 -48.91 -9.24 40.05
N GLY A 26 -48.64 -8.78 41.26
CA GLY A 26 -48.43 -7.41 41.63
C GLY A 26 -47.38 -6.66 40.82
N GLN A 27 -47.58 -5.34 40.82
CA GLN A 27 -46.66 -4.36 40.25
C GLN A 27 -45.24 -4.51 40.82
N LEU A 28 -44.36 -5.20 40.06
CA LEU A 28 -42.94 -5.02 40.20
C LEU A 28 -42.56 -3.99 39.14
N ASN A 29 -42.32 -2.76 39.59
CA ASN A 29 -41.73 -1.68 38.84
C ASN A 29 -40.32 -2.10 38.38
N LEU A 30 -40.20 -2.70 37.22
CA LEU A 30 -38.94 -2.83 36.49
C LEU A 30 -38.72 -1.55 35.68
N ASN A 31 -38.37 -0.46 36.37
CA ASN A 31 -37.64 0.64 35.78
C ASN A 31 -36.19 0.17 35.56
N ILE A 32 -35.99 -0.71 34.59
CA ILE A 32 -34.69 -0.92 34.00
C ILE A 32 -34.52 0.30 33.09
N SER A 33 -33.83 1.31 33.63
CA SER A 33 -33.55 2.54 32.93
C SER A 33 -32.83 2.22 31.63
N ALA A 34 -33.21 2.89 30.54
CA ALA A 34 -32.55 2.84 29.24
C ALA A 34 -31.01 3.12 29.27
N GLN A 35 -30.51 3.50 30.43
CA GLN A 35 -29.09 3.72 30.70
C GLN A 35 -28.24 2.44 30.83
N VAL A 36 -28.85 1.28 31.15
CA VAL A 36 -28.10 0.02 31.29
C VAL A 36 -27.88 -0.66 29.93
N PHE A 37 -28.72 -0.39 28.94
CA PHE A 37 -28.52 -0.91 27.58
C PHE A 37 -27.48 -0.13 26.76
N ALA A 38 -27.16 1.11 27.14
CA ALA A 38 -26.14 1.92 26.48
C ALA A 38 -24.70 1.52 26.83
N GLN A 39 -24.49 0.64 27.82
CA GLN A 39 -23.17 0.20 28.27
C GLN A 39 -22.70 -1.14 27.66
N LEU A 40 -23.49 -1.79 26.80
CA LEU A 40 -23.15 -3.08 26.19
C LEU A 40 -22.94 -3.01 24.67
N VAL A 41 -22.96 -1.82 24.09
CA VAL A 41 -22.44 -1.62 22.72
C VAL A 41 -20.93 -1.39 22.88
N PRO A 42 -20.06 -2.25 22.31
CA PRO A 42 -18.64 -1.91 22.22
C PRO A 42 -18.58 -0.56 21.50
N THR A 43 -18.13 0.48 22.17
CA THR A 43 -17.73 1.70 21.48
C THR A 43 -16.61 1.28 20.56
N GLU A 44 -16.87 1.15 19.26
CA GLU A 44 -15.81 1.21 18.28
C GLU A 44 -14.98 2.44 18.65
N ASN A 45 -13.72 2.21 19.01
CA ASN A 45 -12.75 3.28 19.19
C ASN A 45 -12.57 3.91 17.79
N VAL A 46 -13.43 4.84 17.44
CA VAL A 46 -13.25 5.68 16.25
C VAL A 46 -12.01 6.52 16.53
N ILE A 47 -10.87 6.07 16.02
CA ILE A 47 -9.62 6.83 16.07
C ILE A 47 -9.90 8.14 15.33
N PRO A 48 -9.70 9.31 15.94
CA PRO A 48 -9.90 10.58 15.25
C PRO A 48 -9.05 10.62 13.96
N LYS A 49 -9.59 11.09 12.84
CA LYS A 49 -8.87 11.18 11.55
C LYS A 49 -7.50 11.85 11.68
N SER A 50 -7.33 12.81 12.59
CA SER A 50 -6.05 13.46 12.89
C SER A 50 -5.00 12.51 13.43
N ASN A 51 -5.37 11.54 14.26
CA ASN A 51 -4.44 10.55 14.81
C ASN A 51 -4.06 9.53 13.76
N LEU A 52 -5.01 9.03 12.96
CA LEU A 52 -4.74 8.09 11.88
C LEU A 52 -3.77 8.67 10.84
N GLN A 53 -3.93 9.94 10.46
CA GLN A 53 -3.04 10.59 9.50
C GLN A 53 -1.63 10.78 10.08
N ASN A 54 -1.51 11.06 11.37
CA ASN A 54 -0.23 11.12 12.06
C ASN A 54 0.43 9.74 12.15
N ASP A 55 -0.33 8.70 12.43
CA ASP A 55 0.18 7.32 12.52
C ASP A 55 0.69 6.84 11.15
N ILE A 56 -0.03 7.16 10.06
CA ILE A 56 0.42 6.87 8.68
C ILE A 56 1.72 7.63 8.38
N TYR A 57 1.80 8.93 8.72
CA TYR A 57 3.00 9.71 8.50
C TYR A 57 4.22 9.10 9.23
N GLN A 58 4.07 8.74 10.50
CA GLN A 58 5.13 8.12 11.29
C GLN A 58 5.57 6.77 10.73
N LEU A 59 4.61 5.92 10.33
CA LEU A 59 4.91 4.64 9.67
C LEU A 59 5.68 4.87 8.37
N CYS A 60 5.18 5.75 7.51
CA CYS A 60 5.81 6.08 6.23
C CYS A 60 7.24 6.59 6.42
N GLN A 61 7.45 7.53 7.36
CA GLN A 61 8.76 8.10 7.64
C GLN A 61 9.73 7.04 8.18
N SER A 62 9.27 6.21 9.12
CA SER A 62 10.15 5.25 9.81
C SER A 62 10.49 4.02 8.98
N ALA A 63 9.62 3.62 8.04
CA ALA A 63 9.83 2.46 7.19
C ALA A 63 10.51 2.80 5.86
N THR A 64 10.52 4.07 5.45
CA THR A 64 11.15 4.53 4.21
C THR A 64 12.61 4.81 4.44
N VAL A 65 13.47 4.30 3.56
CA VAL A 65 14.91 4.52 3.60
C VAL A 65 15.36 5.30 2.37
N ARG A 66 16.46 6.03 2.52
CA ARG A 66 17.14 6.65 1.39
C ARG A 66 18.21 5.70 0.87
N VAL A 67 18.26 5.52 -0.44
CA VAL A 67 19.27 4.70 -1.13
C VAL A 67 20.25 5.64 -1.81
N VAL A 68 21.51 5.66 -1.34
CA VAL A 68 22.50 6.69 -1.67
C VAL A 68 23.64 6.10 -2.44
N LYS A 69 23.95 6.68 -3.62
CA LYS A 69 25.15 6.42 -4.42
C LYS A 69 26.04 7.66 -4.45
N ALA A 70 27.22 7.53 -5.01
CA ALA A 70 28.20 8.63 -5.07
C ALA A 70 27.67 9.87 -5.82
N ASP A 71 26.85 9.68 -6.84
CA ASP A 71 26.40 10.71 -7.79
C ASP A 71 24.87 10.82 -7.88
N SER A 72 24.13 9.97 -7.17
CA SER A 72 22.67 9.92 -7.23
C SER A 72 22.08 9.33 -5.95
N ALA A 73 20.79 9.52 -5.76
CA ALA A 73 20.05 8.89 -4.68
C ALA A 73 18.64 8.51 -5.14
N GLY A 74 18.06 7.57 -4.43
CA GLY A 74 16.68 7.14 -4.55
C GLY A 74 16.08 6.85 -3.19
N SER A 75 14.97 6.18 -3.19
CA SER A 75 14.25 5.76 -1.99
C SER A 75 14.08 4.24 -1.97
N GLY A 76 13.69 3.70 -0.83
CA GLY A 76 13.36 2.30 -0.64
C GLY A 76 12.44 2.14 0.54
N VAL A 77 11.96 0.93 0.77
CA VAL A 77 11.12 0.60 1.93
C VAL A 77 11.59 -0.69 2.58
N ILE A 78 11.66 -0.71 3.90
CA ILE A 78 11.89 -1.92 4.67
C ILE A 78 10.67 -2.82 4.54
N ILE A 79 10.84 -4.06 4.05
CA ILE A 79 9.74 -4.99 3.79
C ILE A 79 9.79 -6.26 4.63
N ASN A 80 10.94 -6.54 5.23
CA ASN A 80 11.11 -7.73 6.06
C ASN A 80 12.26 -7.53 7.07
N ARG A 81 12.17 -8.30 8.17
CA ARG A 81 13.22 -8.42 9.19
C ARG A 81 13.41 -9.89 9.59
N HIS A 82 14.63 -10.35 9.57
CA HIS A 82 14.99 -11.66 10.14
C HIS A 82 16.17 -11.48 11.11
N GLY A 83 15.90 -11.58 12.41
CA GLY A 83 16.87 -11.18 13.43
C GLY A 83 17.25 -9.70 13.31
N ASN A 84 18.52 -9.43 13.04
CA ASN A 84 19.07 -8.10 12.83
C ASN A 84 19.32 -7.78 11.34
N ILE A 85 18.86 -8.64 10.43
CA ILE A 85 18.97 -8.42 8.99
C ILE A 85 17.64 -7.87 8.48
N TYR A 86 17.71 -6.73 7.84
CA TYR A 86 16.58 -6.04 7.21
C TYR A 86 16.65 -6.19 5.71
N SER A 87 15.48 -6.41 5.08
CA SER A 87 15.34 -6.42 3.62
C SER A 87 14.62 -5.14 3.16
N VAL A 88 15.20 -4.49 2.16
CA VAL A 88 14.67 -3.25 1.55
C VAL A 88 14.30 -3.53 0.12
N LEU A 89 13.08 -3.12 -0.29
CA LEU A 89 12.64 -3.12 -1.67
C LEU A 89 12.80 -1.72 -2.26
N THR A 90 13.38 -1.63 -3.45
CA THR A 90 13.58 -0.39 -4.23
C THR A 90 13.45 -0.69 -5.72
N ASN A 91 13.65 0.30 -6.59
CA ASN A 91 13.75 0.05 -8.03
C ASN A 91 15.15 -0.44 -8.42
N TRP A 92 15.19 -1.28 -9.47
CA TRP A 92 16.46 -1.72 -10.04
C TRP A 92 17.27 -0.56 -10.62
N HIS A 93 16.63 0.37 -11.35
CA HIS A 93 17.32 1.54 -11.91
C HIS A 93 17.94 2.48 -10.86
N VAL A 94 17.50 2.40 -9.60
CA VAL A 94 18.10 3.16 -8.48
C VAL A 94 19.47 2.60 -8.13
N VAL A 95 19.62 1.28 -8.14
CA VAL A 95 20.82 0.59 -7.67
C VAL A 95 21.76 0.15 -8.82
N ASP A 96 21.20 -0.31 -9.93
CA ASP A 96 21.88 -0.62 -11.21
C ASP A 96 23.28 -1.22 -11.03
N SER A 97 23.36 -2.35 -10.35
CA SER A 97 24.62 -3.08 -10.05
C SER A 97 25.67 -2.29 -9.24
N SER A 98 25.30 -1.14 -8.68
CA SER A 98 26.14 -0.39 -7.75
C SER A 98 26.06 -0.95 -6.32
N ASN A 99 26.90 -0.46 -5.43
CA ASN A 99 26.86 -0.77 -4.01
C ASN A 99 26.46 0.49 -3.20
N PRO A 100 25.15 0.84 -3.16
CA PRO A 100 24.69 2.02 -2.45
C PRO A 100 24.78 1.84 -0.94
N LEU A 101 24.71 2.96 -0.21
CA LEU A 101 24.43 2.99 1.23
C LEU A 101 22.91 3.10 1.46
N ILE A 102 22.45 2.51 2.53
CA ILE A 102 21.10 2.71 3.07
C ILE A 102 21.19 3.75 4.20
N LEU A 103 20.37 4.79 4.12
CA LEU A 103 20.20 5.76 5.20
C LEU A 103 18.81 5.56 5.78
N THR A 104 18.74 5.18 7.05
CA THR A 104 17.50 4.90 7.79
C THR A 104 16.93 6.16 8.45
N ALA A 105 15.71 6.06 9.01
CA ALA A 105 14.98 7.19 9.56
C ALA A 105 15.68 7.92 10.73
N ASP A 106 16.60 7.26 11.40
CA ASP A 106 17.47 7.80 12.46
C ASP A 106 18.77 8.43 11.93
N ASN A 107 18.93 8.54 10.61
CA ASN A 107 20.12 8.99 9.89
C ASN A 107 21.34 8.04 10.01
N GLU A 108 21.15 6.82 10.48
CA GLU A 108 22.22 5.83 10.47
C GLU A 108 22.50 5.33 9.04
N GLN A 109 23.79 5.14 8.73
CA GLN A 109 24.25 4.67 7.43
C GLN A 109 24.61 3.19 7.52
N HIS A 110 24.02 2.39 6.64
CA HIS A 110 24.27 0.96 6.58
C HIS A 110 24.86 0.57 5.24
N GLN A 111 25.88 -0.28 5.29
CA GLN A 111 26.40 -0.96 4.10
C GLN A 111 25.52 -2.15 3.75
N LEU A 112 25.43 -2.47 2.47
CA LEU A 112 24.76 -3.68 2.03
C LEU A 112 25.55 -4.92 2.43
N LEU A 113 24.85 -5.97 2.81
CA LEU A 113 25.42 -7.30 3.09
C LEU A 113 25.82 -8.03 1.81
N GLU A 114 25.07 -7.78 0.72
CA GLU A 114 25.27 -8.42 -0.57
C GLU A 114 25.04 -7.42 -1.71
N ILE A 115 25.52 -7.77 -2.90
CA ILE A 115 25.28 -6.98 -4.13
C ILE A 115 23.78 -7.00 -4.43
N PRO A 116 23.18 -5.86 -4.81
CA PRO A 116 21.77 -5.78 -5.19
C PRO A 116 21.38 -6.79 -6.26
N GLN A 117 20.22 -7.42 -6.09
CA GLN A 117 19.70 -8.38 -7.06
C GLN A 117 18.41 -7.84 -7.68
N GLN A 118 18.38 -7.82 -9.02
CA GLN A 118 17.16 -7.52 -9.75
C GLN A 118 16.15 -8.66 -9.60
N LEU A 119 14.89 -8.34 -9.39
CA LEU A 119 13.82 -9.32 -9.29
C LEU A 119 13.20 -9.59 -10.67
N GLY A 120 13.57 -10.70 -11.27
CA GLY A 120 13.10 -11.07 -12.62
C GLY A 120 13.39 -9.97 -13.64
N ASN A 121 12.38 -9.63 -14.44
CA ASN A 121 12.44 -8.53 -15.41
C ASN A 121 11.79 -7.24 -14.87
N ALA A 122 11.33 -7.21 -13.63
CA ALA A 122 10.74 -6.04 -13.03
C ALA A 122 11.81 -4.99 -12.69
N ASP A 123 11.42 -3.72 -12.68
CA ASP A 123 12.27 -2.65 -12.17
C ASP A 123 12.22 -2.62 -10.63
N LEU A 124 12.52 -3.77 -10.03
CA LEU A 124 12.59 -3.99 -8.59
C LEU A 124 13.94 -4.59 -8.21
N ALA A 125 14.46 -4.20 -7.06
CA ALA A 125 15.66 -4.76 -6.47
C ALA A 125 15.47 -5.00 -4.97
N LEU A 126 16.05 -6.09 -4.48
CA LEU A 126 16.12 -6.44 -3.07
C LEU A 126 17.52 -6.11 -2.54
N LEU A 127 17.56 -5.38 -1.42
CA LEU A 127 18.76 -5.02 -0.69
C LEU A 127 18.69 -5.59 0.71
N GLN A 128 19.84 -5.86 1.32
CA GLN A 128 19.89 -6.29 2.71
C GLN A 128 20.96 -5.51 3.49
N PHE A 129 20.63 -5.14 4.72
CA PHE A 129 21.54 -4.51 5.66
C PHE A 129 21.38 -5.07 7.07
N TYR A 130 22.40 -4.89 7.91
CA TYR A 130 22.38 -5.27 9.31
C TYR A 130 22.15 -4.04 10.19
N SER A 131 21.30 -4.16 11.22
CA SER A 131 21.14 -3.17 12.28
C SER A 131 20.72 -3.81 13.58
N GLU A 132 21.21 -3.28 14.70
CA GLU A 132 20.73 -3.59 16.06
C GLU A 132 19.54 -2.71 16.46
N VAL A 133 19.32 -1.61 15.74
CA VAL A 133 18.15 -0.73 15.91
C VAL A 133 16.93 -1.36 15.30
N GLU A 134 15.79 -1.23 15.98
CA GLU A 134 14.53 -1.74 15.48
C GLU A 134 13.81 -0.71 14.61
N TYR A 135 13.60 -1.09 13.34
CA TYR A 135 12.79 -0.32 12.38
C TYR A 135 11.46 -1.02 12.12
N PRO A 136 10.36 -0.27 11.89
CA PRO A 136 9.07 -0.87 11.56
C PRO A 136 9.11 -1.54 10.19
N VAL A 137 8.40 -2.65 10.09
CA VAL A 137 8.17 -3.37 8.83
C VAL A 137 6.69 -3.24 8.50
N PRO A 138 6.30 -2.48 7.45
CA PRO A 138 4.93 -2.34 7.06
C PRO A 138 4.37 -3.66 6.53
N GLN A 139 3.06 -3.85 6.71
CA GLN A 139 2.38 -5.00 6.14
C GLN A 139 2.20 -4.80 4.62
N LEU A 140 2.41 -5.87 3.87
CA LEU A 140 2.15 -5.89 2.43
C LEU A 140 0.65 -6.09 2.19
N SER A 141 0.08 -5.32 1.27
CA SER A 141 -1.30 -5.54 0.85
C SER A 141 -1.41 -6.86 0.07
N THR A 142 -2.46 -7.61 0.36
CA THR A 142 -2.81 -8.83 -0.40
C THR A 142 -3.78 -8.56 -1.54
N THR A 143 -4.26 -7.33 -1.66
CA THR A 143 -5.23 -6.92 -2.69
C THR A 143 -4.72 -5.69 -3.45
N MET A 144 -5.04 -5.61 -4.73
CA MET A 144 -4.84 -4.40 -5.52
C MET A 144 -5.80 -3.31 -5.03
N PRO A 145 -5.34 -2.05 -4.92
CA PRO A 145 -6.25 -0.93 -4.67
C PRO A 145 -7.20 -0.74 -5.86
N GLN A 146 -8.26 0.03 -5.65
CA GLN A 146 -9.23 0.39 -6.68
C GLN A 146 -9.01 1.82 -7.17
N ILE A 147 -9.51 2.15 -8.37
CA ILE A 147 -9.50 3.53 -8.88
C ILE A 147 -10.31 4.40 -7.91
N GLY A 148 -9.73 5.54 -7.51
CA GLY A 148 -10.28 6.46 -6.51
C GLY A 148 -9.81 6.21 -5.08
N ASP A 149 -9.15 5.09 -4.80
CA ASP A 149 -8.60 4.84 -3.47
C ASP A 149 -7.48 5.84 -3.15
N THR A 150 -7.49 6.35 -1.92
CA THR A 150 -6.43 7.24 -1.42
C THR A 150 -5.13 6.48 -1.25
N VAL A 151 -4.04 7.06 -1.76
CA VAL A 151 -2.69 6.52 -1.61
C VAL A 151 -1.68 7.60 -1.20
N TYR A 152 -0.66 7.16 -0.48
CA TYR A 152 0.43 7.99 0.04
C TYR A 152 1.75 7.52 -0.56
N ALA A 153 2.51 8.44 -1.18
CA ALA A 153 3.86 8.18 -1.65
C ALA A 153 4.85 8.83 -0.69
N ALA A 154 5.77 8.03 -0.14
CA ALA A 154 6.75 8.45 0.85
C ALA A 154 8.17 8.27 0.31
N GLY A 155 8.99 9.32 0.26
CA GLY A 155 10.33 9.22 -0.28
C GLY A 155 11.19 10.44 -0.04
N PHE A 156 12.36 10.42 -0.67
CA PHE A 156 13.39 11.46 -0.53
C PHE A 156 13.66 12.13 -1.87
N PRO A 157 12.95 13.24 -2.20
CA PRO A 157 13.23 13.99 -3.42
C PRO A 157 14.66 14.56 -3.41
N LEU A 158 15.26 14.64 -4.59
CA LEU A 158 16.50 15.38 -4.81
C LEU A 158 16.14 16.82 -5.16
N GLU A 159 16.62 17.77 -4.38
CA GLU A 159 16.48 19.19 -4.69
C GLU A 159 17.51 19.60 -5.74
N ILE A 160 17.00 20.18 -6.84
CA ILE A 160 17.85 20.62 -7.95
C ILE A 160 18.58 21.90 -7.52
N GLY A 161 19.88 21.85 -7.41
CA GLY A 161 20.73 23.02 -7.14
C GLY A 161 21.46 23.03 -5.80
N GLU A 162 21.20 22.09 -4.90
CA GLU A 162 22.01 21.92 -3.71
C GLU A 162 23.18 20.95 -4.00
N SER A 163 24.38 21.48 -3.90
CA SER A 163 25.61 20.68 -3.98
C SER A 163 25.66 19.76 -2.77
N ASN A 164 25.48 18.46 -2.98
CA ASN A 164 25.50 17.37 -2.03
C ASN A 164 24.16 17.13 -1.29
N SER A 165 23.15 16.69 -2.03
CA SER A 165 21.92 16.13 -1.46
C SER A 165 22.15 14.97 -0.47
N LEU A 166 23.38 14.53 -0.29
CA LEU A 166 23.79 13.51 0.68
C LEU A 166 23.78 14.02 2.12
N ASP A 167 23.92 15.34 2.33
CA ASP A 167 24.01 15.95 3.67
C ASP A 167 22.63 16.25 4.30
N LEU A 168 21.54 16.17 3.53
CA LEU A 168 20.22 16.55 4.02
C LEU A 168 19.56 15.50 4.94
N GLY A 169 20.12 14.29 5.03
CA GLY A 169 19.58 13.25 5.91
C GLY A 169 18.05 13.04 5.69
N ASN A 170 17.31 12.89 6.78
CA ASN A 170 15.86 12.75 6.76
C ASN A 170 15.10 14.08 6.62
N GLU A 171 15.74 15.23 6.62
CA GLU A 171 15.09 16.54 6.39
C GLU A 171 14.49 16.63 4.99
N ALA A 172 15.01 15.84 4.03
CA ALA A 172 14.46 15.73 2.68
C ALA A 172 13.23 14.80 2.57
N PHE A 173 12.77 14.18 3.66
CA PHE A 173 11.62 13.29 3.61
C PHE A 173 10.35 14.03 3.15
N ARG A 174 9.66 13.45 2.17
CA ARG A 174 8.38 13.96 1.66
C ARG A 174 7.33 12.86 1.67
N LEU A 175 6.15 13.20 2.19
CA LEU A 175 4.93 12.41 2.05
C LEU A 175 3.94 13.19 1.18
N THR A 176 3.46 12.57 0.12
CA THR A 176 2.41 13.14 -0.74
C THR A 176 1.17 12.26 -0.71
N GLN A 177 0.00 12.88 -0.75
CA GLN A 177 -1.29 12.19 -0.85
C GLN A 177 -1.84 12.34 -2.26
N GLY A 178 -2.48 11.31 -2.76
CA GLY A 178 -3.17 11.27 -4.05
C GLY A 178 -4.18 10.15 -4.07
N GLU A 179 -4.63 9.80 -5.26
CA GLU A 179 -5.62 8.76 -5.51
C GLU A 179 -5.13 7.85 -6.65
N VAL A 180 -5.53 6.59 -6.61
CA VAL A 180 -5.35 5.69 -7.74
C VAL A 180 -6.15 6.20 -8.93
N SER A 181 -5.48 6.44 -10.05
CA SER A 181 -6.07 7.07 -11.23
C SER A 181 -6.33 6.10 -12.37
N VAL A 182 -5.47 5.09 -12.53
CA VAL A 182 -5.59 4.11 -13.62
C VAL A 182 -4.92 2.79 -13.23
N ILE A 183 -5.58 1.69 -13.54
CA ILE A 183 -5.04 0.33 -13.41
C ILE A 183 -5.31 -0.36 -14.74
N PRO A 184 -4.35 -0.38 -15.68
CA PRO A 184 -4.52 -1.06 -16.95
C PRO A 184 -4.56 -2.59 -16.75
N LEU A 185 -5.28 -3.28 -17.62
CA LEU A 185 -5.35 -4.76 -17.60
C LEU A 185 -4.00 -5.42 -17.90
N LYS A 186 -3.12 -4.72 -18.62
CA LYS A 186 -1.79 -5.17 -19.00
C LYS A 186 -0.75 -4.28 -18.35
N SER A 187 0.36 -4.85 -17.93
CA SER A 187 1.48 -4.08 -17.39
C SER A 187 2.19 -3.28 -18.50
N LEU A 188 2.71 -2.14 -18.12
CA LEU A 188 3.77 -1.46 -18.85
C LEU A 188 5.09 -2.23 -18.65
N PRO A 189 6.09 -2.05 -19.52
CA PRO A 189 7.39 -2.71 -19.37
C PRO A 189 7.97 -2.56 -17.98
N GLN A 190 8.61 -3.61 -17.51
CA GLN A 190 9.24 -3.72 -16.19
C GLN A 190 8.26 -3.79 -15.01
N GLY A 191 7.00 -4.19 -15.25
CA GLY A 191 6.01 -4.46 -14.21
C GLY A 191 5.20 -3.26 -13.73
N TYR A 192 5.31 -2.08 -14.34
CA TYR A 192 4.51 -0.92 -13.96
C TYR A 192 3.04 -1.11 -14.32
N GLN A 193 2.14 -1.06 -13.33
CA GLN A 193 0.71 -1.32 -13.56
C GLN A 193 -0.23 -0.49 -12.68
N LEU A 194 0.29 0.26 -11.70
CA LEU A 194 -0.51 1.11 -10.84
C LEU A 194 -0.21 2.59 -11.12
N GLY A 195 -1.19 3.30 -11.69
CA GLY A 195 -1.13 4.74 -11.89
C GLY A 195 -1.86 5.51 -10.80
N TYR A 196 -1.29 6.63 -10.34
CA TYR A 196 -1.86 7.46 -9.28
C TYR A 196 -1.49 8.95 -9.44
N THR A 197 -2.23 9.80 -8.72
CA THR A 197 -2.14 11.26 -8.90
C THR A 197 -1.12 11.96 -8.01
N ASN A 198 -0.41 11.26 -7.14
CA ASN A 198 0.60 11.84 -6.24
C ASN A 198 1.64 12.65 -7.01
N ASP A 199 2.05 13.79 -6.44
CA ASP A 199 3.20 14.52 -6.93
C ASP A 199 4.49 13.86 -6.43
N THR A 200 5.30 13.42 -7.39
CA THR A 200 6.56 12.76 -7.16
C THR A 200 7.69 13.55 -7.83
N ALA A 201 8.90 13.41 -7.34
CA ALA A 201 10.09 14.09 -7.84
C ALA A 201 11.24 13.12 -8.08
N ILE A 202 12.27 13.57 -8.78
CA ILE A 202 13.54 12.84 -8.90
C ILE A 202 14.06 12.52 -7.49
N GLY A 203 14.59 11.33 -7.28
CA GLY A 203 14.99 10.82 -5.95
C GLY A 203 13.89 10.03 -5.24
N MET A 204 12.62 10.18 -5.62
CA MET A 204 11.55 9.36 -5.06
C MET A 204 11.39 7.98 -5.73
N SER A 205 12.17 7.63 -6.75
CA SER A 205 12.21 6.27 -7.29
C SER A 205 12.56 5.27 -6.18
N GLY A 206 11.83 4.16 -6.10
CA GLY A 206 11.90 3.17 -5.03
C GLY A 206 11.02 3.47 -3.82
N SER A 207 10.35 4.61 -3.78
CA SER A 207 9.43 4.98 -2.70
C SER A 207 8.28 4.00 -2.52
N PRO A 208 7.91 3.66 -1.27
CA PRO A 208 6.67 2.94 -1.02
C PRO A 208 5.44 3.78 -1.36
N ILE A 209 4.43 3.09 -1.85
CA ILE A 209 3.06 3.58 -1.96
C ILE A 209 2.21 2.83 -0.96
N PHE A 210 1.66 3.58 0.00
CA PHE A 210 0.77 3.04 1.03
C PHE A 210 -0.69 3.38 0.72
N ASN A 211 -1.61 2.52 1.11
CA ASN A 211 -3.04 2.84 1.13
C ASN A 211 -3.44 3.58 2.43
N ALA A 212 -4.73 3.90 2.57
CA ALA A 212 -5.25 4.61 3.73
C ALA A 212 -5.18 3.82 5.05
N GLU A 213 -5.00 2.51 4.99
CA GLU A 213 -4.82 1.62 6.14
C GLU A 213 -3.33 1.44 6.51
N GLY A 214 -2.40 2.08 5.79
CA GLY A 214 -0.96 1.94 6.00
C GLY A 214 -0.36 0.64 5.46
N LEU A 215 -1.07 -0.07 4.56
CA LEU A 215 -0.54 -1.24 3.87
C LEU A 215 0.27 -0.81 2.65
N LEU A 216 1.41 -1.45 2.42
CA LEU A 216 2.22 -1.25 1.24
C LEU A 216 1.52 -1.86 0.02
N VAL A 217 1.18 -1.04 -0.98
CA VAL A 217 0.44 -1.47 -2.19
C VAL A 217 1.30 -1.47 -3.45
N ALA A 218 2.35 -0.63 -3.53
CA ALA A 218 3.24 -0.58 -4.68
C ALA A 218 4.59 0.07 -4.35
N ILE A 219 5.53 -0.02 -5.30
CA ILE A 219 6.81 0.71 -5.31
C ILE A 219 6.79 1.71 -6.47
N HIS A 220 6.97 2.99 -6.15
CA HIS A 220 7.04 4.09 -7.13
C HIS A 220 8.31 4.01 -7.98
N GLY A 221 8.21 4.35 -9.27
CA GLY A 221 9.41 4.40 -10.11
C GLY A 221 9.34 5.35 -11.30
N ARG A 222 8.15 5.84 -11.68
CA ARG A 222 8.01 6.75 -12.82
C ARG A 222 7.10 7.92 -12.48
N GLY A 223 7.57 9.16 -12.70
CA GLY A 223 6.77 10.38 -12.54
C GLY A 223 5.78 10.60 -13.68
N LYS A 224 4.90 11.59 -13.49
CA LYS A 224 3.90 12.07 -14.46
C LYS A 224 4.53 12.71 -15.69
N TYR A 225 3.71 12.89 -16.74
CA TYR A 225 4.01 13.68 -17.94
C TYR A 225 5.26 13.25 -18.70
N ARG A 226 5.53 11.94 -18.72
CA ARG A 226 6.59 11.38 -19.58
C ARG A 226 6.14 11.46 -21.04
N ASP A 227 7.10 11.72 -21.92
CA ASP A 227 6.82 11.84 -23.35
C ASP A 227 6.43 10.46 -23.94
N PRO A 228 5.20 10.32 -24.50
CA PRO A 228 4.74 9.07 -25.10
C PRO A 228 5.59 8.61 -26.29
N SER A 229 6.28 9.53 -26.97
CA SER A 229 7.10 9.20 -28.15
C SER A 229 8.27 8.26 -27.82
N PHE A 230 8.65 8.14 -26.54
CA PHE A 230 9.66 7.17 -26.10
C PHE A 230 9.08 5.76 -25.82
N GLY A 231 7.82 5.51 -26.17
CA GLY A 231 7.19 4.19 -26.01
C GLY A 231 6.94 3.77 -24.55
N VAL A 232 7.05 4.69 -23.60
CA VAL A 232 6.93 4.41 -22.15
C VAL A 232 5.53 3.99 -21.73
N TYR A 233 4.53 4.15 -22.59
CA TYR A 233 3.13 3.75 -22.36
C TYR A 233 2.70 2.61 -23.29
N ILE A 234 3.61 2.00 -24.06
CA ILE A 234 3.34 0.74 -24.79
C ILE A 234 3.33 -0.38 -23.76
N PHE A 235 2.30 -1.23 -23.79
CA PHE A 235 2.22 -2.37 -22.89
C PHE A 235 3.33 -3.40 -23.15
N GLU A 236 3.61 -4.25 -22.18
CA GLU A 236 4.68 -5.26 -22.28
C GLU A 236 4.52 -6.22 -23.44
N ASP A 237 3.29 -6.47 -23.89
CA ASP A 237 2.98 -7.27 -25.08
C ASP A 237 3.10 -6.51 -26.42
N GLY A 238 3.54 -5.26 -26.39
CA GLY A 238 3.71 -4.39 -27.56
C GLY A 238 2.43 -3.71 -28.04
N SER A 239 1.28 -3.91 -27.38
CA SER A 239 0.04 -3.21 -27.72
C SER A 239 0.01 -1.80 -27.13
N GLU A 240 -0.73 -0.91 -27.80
CA GLU A 240 -0.92 0.48 -27.37
C GLU A 240 -2.21 0.65 -26.55
N PRO A 241 -2.25 1.54 -25.56
CA PRO A 241 -3.49 1.87 -24.87
C PRO A 241 -4.44 2.66 -25.78
N PRO A 242 -5.77 2.58 -25.56
CA PRO A 242 -6.72 3.47 -26.19
C PRO A 242 -6.39 4.96 -25.90
N PRO A 243 -6.69 5.89 -26.84
CA PRO A 243 -6.33 7.31 -26.68
C PRO A 243 -6.84 7.93 -25.36
N GLU A 244 -8.06 7.61 -24.94
CA GLU A 244 -8.65 8.10 -23.69
C GLU A 244 -7.91 7.57 -22.47
N GLN A 245 -7.42 6.33 -22.50
CA GLN A 245 -6.60 5.75 -21.44
C GLN A 245 -5.20 6.34 -21.42
N LEU A 246 -4.61 6.57 -22.62
CA LEU A 246 -3.28 7.18 -22.75
C LEU A 246 -3.24 8.56 -22.11
N GLU A 247 -4.27 9.40 -22.29
CA GLU A 247 -4.35 10.72 -21.65
C GLU A 247 -4.29 10.62 -20.13
N GLN A 248 -5.02 9.67 -19.54
CA GLN A 248 -4.99 9.42 -18.10
C GLN A 248 -3.63 8.88 -17.64
N MET A 249 -3.04 7.99 -18.44
CA MET A 249 -1.73 7.41 -18.16
C MET A 249 -0.62 8.46 -18.11
N ILE A 250 -0.63 9.44 -19.02
CA ILE A 250 0.35 10.54 -19.06
C ILE A 250 0.27 11.42 -17.80
N LYS A 251 -0.93 11.62 -17.28
CA LYS A 251 -1.19 12.45 -16.08
C LYS A 251 -0.89 11.72 -14.78
N SER A 252 -0.53 10.43 -14.83
CA SER A 252 -0.31 9.58 -13.66
C SER A 252 1.17 9.37 -13.37
N SER A 253 1.53 9.37 -12.08
CA SER A 253 2.74 8.72 -11.57
C SER A 253 2.53 7.21 -11.54
N TRP A 254 3.60 6.41 -11.64
CA TRP A 254 3.49 4.97 -11.83
C TRP A 254 4.29 4.20 -10.80
N GLY A 255 3.69 3.13 -10.31
CA GLY A 255 4.30 2.15 -9.42
C GLY A 255 4.14 0.73 -9.91
N ILE A 256 4.99 -0.13 -9.38
CA ILE A 256 4.93 -1.57 -9.55
C ILE A 256 4.13 -2.14 -8.38
N PRO A 257 3.01 -2.84 -8.62
CA PRO A 257 2.20 -3.42 -7.55
C PRO A 257 3.01 -4.35 -6.64
N ILE A 258 2.71 -4.36 -5.34
CA ILE A 258 3.40 -5.24 -4.39
C ILE A 258 3.10 -6.73 -4.67
N SER A 259 2.00 -7.04 -5.32
CA SER A 259 1.70 -8.40 -5.81
C SER A 259 2.76 -8.91 -6.78
N THR A 260 3.31 -8.04 -7.63
CA THR A 260 4.42 -8.41 -8.54
C THR A 260 5.66 -8.88 -7.77
N TYR A 261 6.01 -8.17 -6.67
CA TYR A 261 7.07 -8.63 -5.77
C TYR A 261 6.75 -10.01 -5.19
N ALA A 262 5.53 -10.20 -4.67
CA ALA A 262 5.12 -11.47 -4.07
C ALA A 262 5.17 -12.64 -5.06
N GLU A 263 4.83 -12.41 -6.33
CA GLU A 263 4.90 -13.42 -7.40
C GLU A 263 6.34 -13.79 -7.77
N LEU A 264 7.28 -12.84 -7.69
CA LEU A 264 8.68 -13.05 -8.07
C LEU A 264 9.53 -13.77 -6.99
N VAL A 265 9.07 -13.76 -5.73
CA VAL A 265 9.82 -14.34 -4.60
C VAL A 265 9.21 -15.66 -4.06
N ASN A 266 8.05 -16.10 -4.60
CA ASN A 266 7.40 -17.39 -4.32
C ASN A 266 7.74 -18.41 -5.39
#